data_40367ce7616ac9105a9caec38ae363db
#
_entry.id   40367ce7616ac9105a9caec38ae363db
#
_cell.length_a   1.000
_cell.length_b   1.000
_cell.length_c   1.000
_cell.angle_alpha   90.00
_cell.angle_beta   90.00
_cell.angle_gamma   90.00
#
_symmetry.space_group_name_H-M   'P 1'
#
loop_
_entity.id
_entity.type
_entity.pdbx_description
1 polymer ?
#
loop_
_entity_poly.entity_id
_entity_poly.type
_entity_poly.pdbx_seq_one_letter_code
_entity_poly.pdbx_strand_id
1 'polypeptide(L)'
;MSYQLQQNALLPWLARVFALNFGFNKAKDIFADPTGKENEIIRIFCAIKCLCSWTLENIGTVCRERCGGGSYLSSSMIPNAIEGSHSGMTAEGDNRVLMQKIVKDILTDK
;
A
#
# COMPACT_ATOMS: atom_id res chain seq x y z
N MET A 1 9.52 -21.99 -6.80
CA MET A 1 8.39 -22.06 -5.84
C MET A 1 7.53 -23.30 -6.10
N SER A 2 7.93 -24.47 -5.58
CA SER A 2 7.24 -25.75 -5.82
C SER A 2 6.22 -26.09 -4.72
N TYR A 3 6.33 -25.47 -3.55
CA TYR A 3 5.44 -25.77 -2.42
C TYR A 3 4.15 -24.96 -2.49
N GLN A 4 3.01 -25.66 -2.52
CA GLN A 4 1.67 -25.06 -2.59
C GLN A 4 1.39 -24.14 -1.41
N LEU A 5 1.83 -24.49 -0.21
CA LEU A 5 1.67 -23.64 0.99
C LEU A 5 2.34 -22.28 0.81
N GLN A 6 3.51 -22.27 0.19
CA GLN A 6 4.26 -21.04 -0.08
C GLN A 6 3.58 -20.21 -1.17
N GLN A 7 3.10 -20.86 -2.22
CA GLN A 7 2.34 -20.19 -3.28
C GLN A 7 1.08 -19.52 -2.72
N ASN A 8 0.29 -20.26 -1.94
CA ASN A 8 -0.94 -19.74 -1.33
C ASN A 8 -0.70 -18.58 -0.37
N ALA A 9 0.48 -18.51 0.26
CA ALA A 9 0.83 -17.42 1.14
C ALA A 9 1.29 -16.16 0.39
N LEU A 10 2.00 -16.30 -0.73
CA LEU A 10 2.66 -15.18 -1.41
C LEU A 10 1.91 -14.65 -2.64
N LEU A 11 1.28 -15.54 -3.43
CA LEU A 11 0.62 -15.12 -4.68
C LEU A 11 -0.52 -14.12 -4.49
N PRO A 12 -1.36 -14.19 -3.44
CA PRO A 12 -2.39 -13.19 -3.21
C PRO A 12 -1.80 -11.78 -2.97
N TRP A 13 -0.66 -11.71 -2.30
CA TRP A 13 0.01 -10.42 -2.07
C TRP A 13 0.67 -9.88 -3.33
N LEU A 14 1.24 -10.75 -4.15
CA LEU A 14 1.75 -10.37 -5.46
C LEU A 14 0.63 -9.80 -6.34
N ALA A 15 -0.52 -10.47 -6.40
CA ALA A 15 -1.69 -9.97 -7.11
C ALA A 15 -2.14 -8.59 -6.61
N ARG A 16 -2.12 -8.38 -5.28
CA ARG A 16 -2.45 -7.08 -4.67
C ARG A 16 -1.46 -5.99 -5.08
N VAL A 17 -0.17 -6.29 -5.16
CA VAL A 17 0.85 -5.33 -5.65
C VAL A 17 0.56 -4.91 -7.08
N PHE A 18 0.23 -5.86 -7.97
CA PHE A 18 -0.15 -5.54 -9.34
C PHE A 18 -1.39 -4.66 -9.39
N ALA A 19 -2.43 -4.98 -8.62
CA ALA A 19 -3.65 -4.17 -8.56
C ALA A 19 -3.36 -2.73 -8.09
N LEU A 20 -2.54 -2.56 -7.05
CA LEU A 20 -2.12 -1.24 -6.57
C LEU A 20 -1.30 -0.48 -7.62
N ASN A 21 -0.41 -1.17 -8.35
CA ASN A 21 0.38 -0.55 -9.41
C ASN A 21 -0.52 -0.04 -10.56
N PHE A 22 -1.52 -0.81 -10.97
CA PHE A 22 -2.49 -0.36 -11.97
C PHE A 22 -3.31 0.84 -11.46
N GLY A 23 -3.77 0.78 -10.21
CA GLY A 23 -4.49 1.89 -9.57
C GLY A 23 -3.64 3.17 -9.51
N PHE A 24 -2.37 3.04 -9.15
CA PHE A 24 -1.45 4.17 -9.09
C PHE A 24 -1.16 4.77 -10.48
N ASN A 25 -0.97 3.94 -11.49
CA ASN A 25 -0.79 4.41 -12.86
C ASN A 25 -2.03 5.17 -13.34
N LYS A 26 -3.23 4.65 -13.08
CA LYS A 26 -4.48 5.35 -13.39
C LYS A 26 -4.60 6.69 -12.66
N ALA A 27 -4.18 6.75 -11.40
CA ALA A 27 -4.17 8.01 -10.65
C ALA A 27 -3.22 9.04 -11.27
N LYS A 28 -2.04 8.61 -11.75
CA LYS A 28 -1.11 9.49 -12.48
C LYS A 28 -1.72 10.04 -13.77
N ASP A 29 -2.45 9.21 -14.52
CA ASP A 29 -3.12 9.63 -15.75
C ASP A 29 -4.18 10.71 -15.47
N ILE A 30 -4.97 10.53 -14.40
CA ILE A 30 -5.96 11.52 -13.98
C ILE A 30 -5.27 12.80 -13.50
N PHE A 31 -4.15 12.69 -12.79
CA PHE A 31 -3.37 13.83 -12.32
C PHE A 31 -2.73 14.63 -13.46
N ALA A 32 -2.40 13.98 -14.58
CA ALA A 32 -1.84 14.65 -15.74
C ALA A 32 -2.84 15.60 -16.42
N ASP A 33 -4.16 15.33 -16.30
CA ASP A 33 -5.22 16.24 -16.74
C ASP A 33 -6.29 16.37 -15.63
N PRO A 34 -6.05 17.24 -14.63
CA PRO A 34 -6.87 17.34 -13.42
C PRO A 34 -8.17 18.12 -13.63
N THR A 35 -8.45 18.66 -14.81
CA THR A 35 -9.53 19.62 -15.06
C THR A 35 -10.89 19.12 -14.56
N GLY A 36 -11.42 19.77 -13.52
CA GLY A 36 -12.72 19.43 -12.91
C GLY A 36 -12.72 18.19 -12.02
N LYS A 37 -11.53 17.64 -11.68
CA LYS A 37 -11.39 16.41 -10.87
C LYS A 37 -10.48 16.57 -9.65
N GLU A 38 -10.21 17.79 -9.23
CA GLU A 38 -9.24 18.09 -8.18
C GLU A 38 -9.56 17.36 -6.87
N ASN A 39 -10.81 17.37 -6.43
CA ASN A 39 -11.25 16.67 -5.22
C ASN A 39 -11.17 15.14 -5.36
N GLU A 40 -11.53 14.62 -6.54
CA GLU A 40 -11.42 13.19 -6.83
C GLU A 40 -9.96 12.72 -6.76
N ILE A 41 -9.05 13.46 -7.33
CA ILE A 41 -7.60 13.17 -7.32
C ILE A 41 -7.08 13.11 -5.89
N ILE A 42 -7.41 14.09 -5.05
CA ILE A 42 -6.99 14.12 -3.65
C ILE A 42 -7.47 12.87 -2.91
N ARG A 43 -8.74 12.47 -3.10
CA ARG A 43 -9.29 11.25 -2.50
C ARG A 43 -8.57 9.99 -2.97
N ILE A 44 -8.29 9.88 -4.26
CA ILE A 44 -7.57 8.75 -4.86
C ILE A 44 -6.16 8.64 -4.28
N PHE A 45 -5.40 9.73 -4.23
CA PHE A 45 -4.04 9.70 -3.67
C PHE A 45 -4.02 9.39 -2.17
N CYS A 46 -4.96 9.94 -1.39
CA CYS A 46 -5.10 9.59 0.02
C CYS A 46 -5.36 8.08 0.19
N ALA A 47 -6.27 7.51 -0.61
CA ALA A 47 -6.59 6.08 -0.55
C ALA A 47 -5.40 5.21 -0.97
N ILE A 48 -4.73 5.53 -2.07
CA ILE A 48 -3.56 4.78 -2.56
C ILE A 48 -2.42 4.81 -1.54
N LYS A 49 -2.12 5.98 -0.95
CA LYS A 49 -1.09 6.11 0.08
C LYS A 49 -1.35 5.18 1.26
N CYS A 50 -2.55 5.15 1.79
CA CYS A 50 -2.94 4.28 2.88
C CYS A 50 -2.83 2.80 2.50
N LEU A 51 -3.37 2.44 1.34
CA LEU A 51 -3.35 1.05 0.85
C LEU A 51 -1.93 0.56 0.57
N CYS A 52 -1.07 1.39 0.00
CA CYS A 52 0.32 1.02 -0.28
C CYS A 52 1.11 0.78 1.00
N SER A 53 1.06 1.69 1.98
CA SER A 53 1.82 1.54 3.21
C SER A 53 1.36 0.35 4.06
N TRP A 54 0.05 0.14 4.21
CA TRP A 54 -0.47 -1.05 4.89
C TRP A 54 -0.18 -2.36 4.13
N THR A 55 -0.21 -2.31 2.80
CA THR A 55 0.11 -3.50 1.99
C THR A 55 1.58 -3.86 2.12
N LEU A 56 2.48 -2.87 2.13
CA LEU A 56 3.92 -3.11 2.29
C LEU A 56 4.24 -3.75 3.64
N GLU A 57 3.64 -3.27 4.72
CA GLU A 57 3.81 -3.87 6.06
C GLU A 57 3.35 -5.32 6.08
N ASN A 58 2.14 -5.59 5.59
CA ASN A 58 1.59 -6.94 5.57
C ASN A 58 2.42 -7.90 4.70
N ILE A 59 2.88 -7.45 3.53
CA ILE A 59 3.77 -8.26 2.67
C ILE A 59 5.08 -8.54 3.38
N GLY A 60 5.69 -7.52 4.00
CA GLY A 60 6.92 -7.68 4.75
C GLY A 60 6.78 -8.73 5.86
N THR A 61 5.71 -8.66 6.63
CA THR A 61 5.40 -9.61 7.70
C THR A 61 5.21 -11.03 7.16
N VAL A 62 4.43 -11.22 6.10
CA VAL A 62 4.21 -12.54 5.49
C VAL A 62 5.51 -13.08 4.89
N CYS A 63 6.27 -12.28 4.16
CA CYS A 63 7.56 -12.69 3.59
C CYS A 63 8.55 -13.11 4.68
N ARG A 64 8.63 -12.32 5.77
CA ARG A 64 9.49 -12.65 6.90
C ARG A 64 9.15 -14.02 7.49
N GLU A 65 7.88 -14.29 7.72
CA GLU A 65 7.42 -15.57 8.24
C GLU A 65 7.75 -16.74 7.30
N ARG A 66 7.54 -16.53 5.99
CA ARG A 66 7.69 -17.58 4.98
C ARG A 66 9.12 -17.85 4.52
N CYS A 67 10.03 -16.92 4.76
CA CYS A 67 11.45 -17.09 4.44
C CYS A 67 12.29 -17.70 5.58
N GLY A 68 11.66 -18.05 6.71
CA GLY A 68 12.32 -18.71 7.82
C GLY A 68 13.26 -17.79 8.62
N GLY A 69 14.16 -18.38 9.43
CA GLY A 69 14.99 -17.65 10.37
C GLY A 69 15.97 -16.65 9.72
N GLY A 70 16.44 -16.94 8.53
CA GLY A 70 17.36 -16.03 7.79
C GLY A 70 16.72 -14.68 7.45
N SER A 71 15.39 -14.63 7.33
CA SER A 71 14.65 -13.40 7.05
C SER A 71 14.59 -12.42 8.24
N TYR A 72 14.95 -12.87 9.43
CA TYR A 72 15.07 -12.03 10.63
C TYR A 72 16.32 -11.14 10.60
N LEU A 73 17.34 -11.57 9.90
CA LEU A 73 18.59 -10.85 9.81
C LEU A 73 18.47 -9.60 8.95
N SER A 74 19.11 -8.50 9.35
CA SER A 74 19.13 -7.24 8.58
C SER A 74 19.67 -7.42 7.15
N SER A 75 20.53 -8.41 6.93
CA SER A 75 21.06 -8.74 5.60
C SER A 75 19.99 -9.20 4.59
N SER A 76 18.84 -9.67 5.06
CA SER A 76 17.71 -10.01 4.20
C SER A 76 16.93 -8.80 3.68
N MET A 77 17.15 -7.62 4.25
CA MET A 77 16.41 -6.36 4.01
C MET A 77 14.91 -6.40 4.36
N ILE A 78 14.36 -7.55 4.73
CA ILE A 78 12.92 -7.68 5.08
C ILE A 78 12.57 -6.89 6.35
N PRO A 79 13.35 -6.97 7.45
CA PRO A 79 13.08 -6.14 8.63
C PRO A 79 13.10 -4.64 8.33
N ASN A 80 14.06 -4.19 7.50
CA ASN A 80 14.18 -2.79 7.09
C ASN A 80 12.96 -2.33 6.26
N ALA A 81 12.42 -3.21 5.39
CA ALA A 81 11.22 -2.91 4.63
C ALA A 81 9.97 -2.77 5.53
N ILE A 82 9.86 -3.61 6.57
CA ILE A 82 8.77 -3.52 7.56
C ILE A 82 8.88 -2.21 8.33
N GLU A 83 10.05 -1.88 8.85
CA GLU A 83 10.31 -0.63 9.57
C GLU A 83 10.02 0.59 8.70
N GLY A 84 10.49 0.59 7.45
CA GLY A 84 10.21 1.64 6.48
C GLY A 84 8.72 1.80 6.17
N SER A 85 7.95 0.71 6.15
CA SER A 85 6.50 0.78 5.96
C SER A 85 5.78 1.52 7.10
N HIS A 86 6.25 1.33 8.33
CA HIS A 86 5.69 2.01 9.50
C HIS A 86 5.88 3.53 9.42
N SER A 87 7.04 3.99 8.95
CA SER A 87 7.25 5.42 8.73
C SER A 87 6.27 5.97 7.68
N GLY A 88 6.00 5.23 6.62
CA GLY A 88 5.04 5.57 5.59
C GLY A 88 3.57 5.62 6.06
N MET A 89 3.23 4.98 7.18
CA MET A 89 1.87 5.01 7.73
C MET A 89 1.53 6.37 8.36
N THR A 90 2.52 7.07 8.88
CA THR A 90 2.35 8.34 9.61
C THR A 90 2.88 9.54 8.83
N ALA A 91 3.90 9.37 7.98
CA ALA A 91 4.46 10.42 7.16
C ALA A 91 3.44 10.95 6.13
N GLU A 92 3.51 12.24 5.84
CA GLU A 92 2.63 12.91 4.86
C GLU A 92 1.13 12.75 5.16
N GLY A 93 0.79 12.69 6.43
CA GLY A 93 -0.56 12.46 6.94
C GLY A 93 -0.76 11.03 7.43
N ASP A 94 -1.21 10.91 8.68
CA ASP A 94 -1.56 9.61 9.26
C ASP A 94 -2.64 8.90 8.45
N ASN A 95 -2.46 7.61 8.20
CA ASN A 95 -3.39 6.83 7.37
C ASN A 95 -4.84 6.87 7.87
N ARG A 96 -5.05 6.81 9.19
CA ARG A 96 -6.41 6.86 9.76
C ARG A 96 -7.05 8.22 9.55
N VAL A 97 -6.28 9.29 9.69
CA VAL A 97 -6.73 10.67 9.42
C VAL A 97 -7.05 10.86 7.95
N LEU A 98 -6.21 10.34 7.05
CA LEU A 98 -6.48 10.40 5.61
C LEU A 98 -7.76 9.63 5.21
N MET A 99 -8.01 8.47 5.82
CA MET A 99 -9.25 7.73 5.58
C MET A 99 -10.48 8.49 6.09
N GLN A 100 -10.39 9.16 7.24
CA GLN A 100 -11.46 10.04 7.74
C GLN A 100 -11.69 11.23 6.80
N LYS A 101 -10.62 11.83 6.27
CA LYS A 101 -10.72 12.91 5.27
C LYS A 101 -11.48 12.44 4.04
N ILE A 102 -11.15 11.27 3.48
CA ILE A 102 -11.85 10.72 2.30
C ILE A 102 -13.35 10.60 2.57
N VAL A 103 -13.72 10.03 3.71
CA VAL A 103 -15.15 9.86 4.08
C VAL A 103 -15.83 11.21 4.21
N LYS A 104 -15.20 12.16 4.91
CA LYS A 104 -15.73 13.52 5.05
C LYS A 104 -15.96 14.18 3.68
N ASP A 105 -14.97 14.12 2.80
CA ASP A 105 -15.02 14.74 1.46
C ASP A 105 -16.14 14.12 0.61
N ILE A 106 -16.36 12.79 0.69
CA ILE A 106 -17.47 12.12 -0.01
C ILE A 106 -18.84 12.56 0.53
N LEU A 107 -18.97 12.75 1.84
CA LEU A 107 -20.24 13.15 2.47
C LEU A 107 -20.57 14.63 2.24
N THR A 108 -19.57 15.47 1.99
CA THR A 108 -19.75 16.92 1.79
C THR A 108 -19.82 17.33 0.33
N ASP A 109 -19.31 16.51 -0.59
CA ASP A 109 -19.49 16.71 -2.04
C ASP A 109 -20.95 16.34 -2.43
N LYS A 110 -21.84 17.35 -2.43
CA LYS A 110 -23.21 17.26 -2.95
C LYS A 110 -23.33 18.07 -4.21
#